data_3ed20975567b2f6af0af568f87c8dc61
#
_entry.id   3ed20975567b2f6af0af568f87c8dc61
#
_cell.length_a   1.000
_cell.length_b   1.000
_cell.length_c   1.000
_cell.angle_alpha   90.00
_cell.angle_beta   90.00
_cell.angle_gamma   90.00
#
_symmetry.space_group_name_H-M   'P 1'
#
loop_
_entity.id
_entity.type
_entity.pdbx_description
1 polymer ?
#
loop_
_entity_poly.entity_id
_entity_poly.type
_entity_poly.pdbx_seq_one_letter_code
_entity_poly.pdbx_strand_id
1 'polypeptide(L)'
;MRQIALGKTGIVTPQNAFGALPVQRCDDDTAVNILRKAYEGGMTFFDTARAYSDSEKKIGLALSDVRKEIFIATKTGAKDKEEMKRHLETSLENLKTDYVDIYQFHLAPRCFAPGDGSGMYELMEDFKRQGMVRNIGITCHKIGVAEECVESGLYATMQFPFSYLSGEREKKLVAMCKERDMGFIAMKALAGGLISNFKAAYAFIEQFDNVLPIWGIQREEELMQWLSCMEDTPAKNEELAGIIEADRRELD
;
A
#
# COMPACT_ATOMS: atom_id res chain seq x y z
N MET A 1 4.17 8.78 17.65
CA MET A 1 3.80 8.05 16.40
C MET A 1 2.50 8.64 15.86
N ARG A 2 2.52 9.14 14.64
CA ARG A 2 1.34 9.72 13.99
C ARG A 2 0.43 8.60 13.47
N GLN A 3 -0.87 8.70 13.75
CA GLN A 3 -1.92 7.87 13.17
C GLN A 3 -2.56 8.61 12.01
N ILE A 4 -2.94 7.90 10.96
CA ILE A 4 -3.74 8.44 9.86
C ILE A 4 -5.00 7.63 9.65
N ALA A 5 -6.07 8.31 9.24
CA ALA A 5 -7.25 7.67 8.71
C ALA A 5 -7.09 7.49 7.19
N LEU A 6 -7.28 6.26 6.70
CA LEU A 6 -7.12 5.94 5.28
C LEU A 6 -8.44 6.20 4.54
N GLY A 7 -8.80 7.46 4.38
CA GLY A 7 -10.05 7.88 3.76
C GLY A 7 -11.28 7.22 4.40
N LYS A 8 -12.30 6.95 3.57
CA LYS A 8 -13.57 6.32 3.97
C LYS A 8 -13.49 4.82 4.30
N THR A 9 -12.28 4.24 4.39
CA THR A 9 -12.11 2.79 4.63
C THR A 9 -12.45 2.36 6.05
N GLY A 10 -12.48 3.28 7.01
CA GLY A 10 -12.54 2.98 8.44
C GLY A 10 -11.22 2.48 9.05
N ILE A 11 -10.15 2.41 8.25
CA ILE A 11 -8.82 2.00 8.72
C ILE A 11 -8.12 3.21 9.34
N VAL A 12 -7.66 3.04 10.59
CA VAL A 12 -6.76 3.97 11.28
C VAL A 12 -5.49 3.21 11.61
N THR A 13 -4.35 3.69 11.15
CA THR A 13 -3.06 2.99 11.25
C THR A 13 -1.92 3.98 11.43
N PRO A 14 -0.80 3.58 12.04
CA PRO A 14 0.41 4.40 11.98
C PRO A 14 0.78 4.76 10.55
N GLN A 15 1.27 5.96 10.33
CA GLN A 15 1.73 6.42 9.02
C GLN A 15 3.07 5.75 8.61
N ASN A 16 3.12 4.44 8.76
CA ASN A 16 4.30 3.61 8.53
C ASN A 16 3.86 2.16 8.28
N ALA A 17 3.77 1.75 7.03
CA ALA A 17 3.22 0.46 6.65
C ALA A 17 4.24 -0.43 5.93
N PHE A 18 4.03 -1.72 5.99
CA PHE A 18 4.91 -2.74 5.43
C PHE A 18 4.54 -3.08 3.99
N GLY A 19 5.45 -2.83 3.05
CA GLY A 19 5.35 -3.29 1.66
C GLY A 19 6.00 -4.66 1.47
N ALA A 20 5.21 -5.71 1.32
CA ALA A 20 5.68 -7.09 1.34
C ALA A 20 6.13 -7.65 -0.04
N LEU A 21 6.31 -6.81 -1.06
CA LEU A 21 6.89 -7.27 -2.33
C LEU A 21 8.30 -7.89 -2.13
N PRO A 22 9.22 -7.28 -1.36
CA PRO A 22 10.58 -7.83 -1.27
C PRO A 22 10.69 -9.12 -0.47
N VAL A 23 9.76 -9.45 0.44
CA VAL A 23 9.85 -10.69 1.25
C VAL A 23 9.75 -11.97 0.41
N GLN A 24 9.25 -11.90 -0.82
CA GLN A 24 9.31 -13.03 -1.77
C GLN A 24 10.75 -13.49 -2.07
N ARG A 25 11.77 -12.69 -1.76
CA ARG A 25 13.20 -13.01 -1.97
C ARG A 25 13.85 -13.64 -0.74
N CYS A 26 13.18 -13.63 0.39
CA CYS A 26 13.65 -14.24 1.63
C CYS A 26 13.22 -15.72 1.70
N ASP A 27 13.91 -16.54 2.49
CA ASP A 27 13.35 -17.80 2.96
C ASP A 27 12.17 -17.56 3.93
N ASP A 28 11.40 -18.62 4.22
CA ASP A 28 10.20 -18.51 5.06
C ASP A 28 10.55 -18.02 6.48
N ASP A 29 11.62 -18.52 7.08
CA ASP A 29 12.01 -18.18 8.47
C ASP A 29 12.43 -16.72 8.58
N THR A 30 13.25 -16.23 7.66
CA THR A 30 13.66 -14.82 7.58
C THR A 30 12.45 -13.91 7.39
N ALA A 31 11.57 -14.26 6.46
CA ALA A 31 10.36 -13.45 6.17
C ALA A 31 9.42 -13.40 7.37
N VAL A 32 9.17 -14.55 8.02
CA VAL A 32 8.32 -14.63 9.23
C VAL A 32 8.91 -13.78 10.36
N ASN A 33 10.23 -13.87 10.61
CA ASN A 33 10.89 -13.07 11.63
C ASN A 33 10.75 -11.56 11.37
N ILE A 34 11.00 -11.10 10.14
CA ILE A 34 10.88 -9.67 9.77
C ILE A 34 9.44 -9.18 9.92
N LEU A 35 8.47 -9.94 9.40
CA LEU A 35 7.05 -9.58 9.48
C LEU A 35 6.55 -9.52 10.93
N ARG A 36 6.97 -10.49 11.76
CA ARG A 36 6.60 -10.50 13.18
C ARG A 36 7.21 -9.31 13.92
N LYS A 37 8.50 -9.02 13.71
CA LYS A 37 9.15 -7.85 14.29
C LYS A 37 8.53 -6.52 13.84
N ALA A 38 8.08 -6.44 12.59
CA ALA A 38 7.36 -5.26 12.09
C ALA A 38 6.06 -5.03 12.86
N TYR A 39 5.27 -6.08 13.07
CA TYR A 39 4.05 -6.03 13.87
C TYR A 39 4.35 -5.65 15.33
N GLU A 40 5.30 -6.31 15.98
CA GLU A 40 5.71 -6.04 17.36
C GLU A 40 6.26 -4.62 17.53
N GLY A 41 6.90 -4.07 16.49
CA GLY A 41 7.35 -2.68 16.41
C GLY A 41 6.25 -1.66 16.09
N GLY A 42 5.00 -2.10 15.95
CA GLY A 42 3.83 -1.24 15.79
C GLY A 42 3.38 -0.99 14.35
N MET A 43 3.94 -1.65 13.34
CA MET A 43 3.38 -1.64 12.00
C MET A 43 2.13 -2.53 11.95
N THR A 44 0.98 -1.94 11.65
CA THR A 44 -0.29 -2.68 11.63
C THR A 44 -0.90 -2.81 10.24
N PHE A 45 -0.29 -2.23 9.20
CA PHE A 45 -0.77 -2.33 7.83
C PHE A 45 0.27 -3.05 6.96
N PHE A 46 -0.17 -4.11 6.25
CA PHE A 46 0.66 -4.96 5.39
C PHE A 46 0.09 -5.00 3.97
N ASP A 47 0.90 -4.56 3.00
CA ASP A 47 0.52 -4.56 1.58
C ASP A 47 1.22 -5.68 0.83
N THR A 48 0.45 -6.52 0.15
CA THR A 48 0.94 -7.62 -0.70
C THR A 48 0.18 -7.68 -2.02
N ALA A 49 0.35 -8.74 -2.80
CA ALA A 49 -0.41 -9.00 -4.02
C ALA A 49 -0.36 -10.49 -4.40
N ARG A 50 -1.38 -10.98 -5.10
CA ARG A 50 -1.40 -12.33 -5.70
C ARG A 50 -0.16 -12.57 -6.58
N ALA A 51 0.31 -11.53 -7.29
CA ALA A 51 1.47 -11.59 -8.18
C ALA A 51 2.84 -11.63 -7.46
N TYR A 52 2.89 -11.50 -6.14
CA TYR A 52 4.15 -11.48 -5.37
C TYR A 52 4.53 -12.88 -4.87
N SER A 53 4.56 -13.84 -5.77
CA SER A 53 4.87 -15.26 -5.56
C SER A 53 4.32 -15.83 -4.23
N ASP A 54 5.13 -15.96 -3.19
CA ASP A 54 4.80 -16.53 -1.89
C ASP A 54 4.62 -15.49 -0.75
N SER A 55 4.62 -14.19 -1.08
CA SER A 55 4.49 -13.11 -0.09
C SER A 55 3.22 -13.23 0.77
N GLU A 56 2.06 -13.55 0.15
CA GLU A 56 0.81 -13.77 0.88
C GLU A 56 0.93 -14.95 1.87
N LYS A 57 1.54 -16.05 1.45
CA LYS A 57 1.79 -17.23 2.30
C LYS A 57 2.66 -16.87 3.51
N LYS A 58 3.71 -16.08 3.31
CA LYS A 58 4.62 -15.63 4.37
C LYS A 58 3.92 -14.73 5.39
N ILE A 59 3.07 -13.82 4.93
CA ILE A 59 2.20 -13.02 5.81
C ILE A 59 1.27 -13.93 6.61
N GLY A 60 0.61 -14.89 5.96
CA GLY A 60 -0.26 -15.85 6.65
C GLY A 60 0.47 -16.72 7.66
N LEU A 61 1.72 -17.12 7.40
CA LEU A 61 2.57 -17.84 8.36
C LEU A 61 2.94 -16.96 9.57
N ALA A 62 3.28 -15.71 9.32
CA ALA A 62 3.79 -14.81 10.35
C ALA A 62 2.67 -14.21 11.23
N LEU A 63 1.50 -13.88 10.68
CA LEU A 63 0.56 -12.93 11.30
C LEU A 63 -0.89 -13.44 11.40
N SER A 64 -1.18 -14.69 11.05
CA SER A 64 -2.56 -15.19 11.11
C SER A 64 -3.16 -15.23 12.51
N ASP A 65 -2.34 -15.42 13.55
CA ASP A 65 -2.75 -15.40 14.96
C ASP A 65 -3.14 -14.01 15.47
N VAL A 66 -2.63 -12.94 14.84
CA VAL A 66 -2.94 -11.53 15.15
C VAL A 66 -3.78 -10.86 14.07
N ARG A 67 -4.45 -11.64 13.20
CA ARG A 67 -5.19 -11.15 12.03
C ARG A 67 -6.16 -9.99 12.34
N LYS A 68 -6.78 -9.98 13.52
CA LYS A 68 -7.74 -8.96 13.94
C LYS A 68 -7.10 -7.64 14.38
N GLU A 69 -5.80 -7.64 14.60
CA GLU A 69 -5.02 -6.49 15.07
C GLU A 69 -4.30 -5.77 13.93
N ILE A 70 -4.39 -6.34 12.72
CA ILE A 70 -3.71 -5.83 11.53
C ILE A 70 -4.68 -5.61 10.37
N PHE A 71 -4.24 -4.78 9.43
CA PHE A 71 -4.90 -4.55 8.14
C PHE A 71 -4.08 -5.15 7.02
N ILE A 72 -4.73 -5.87 6.11
CA ILE A 72 -4.10 -6.50 4.95
C ILE A 72 -4.72 -5.95 3.67
N ALA A 73 -3.87 -5.38 2.82
CA ALA A 73 -4.20 -5.05 1.44
C ALA A 73 -3.55 -6.07 0.51
N THR A 74 -4.35 -6.70 -0.36
CA THR A 74 -3.82 -7.53 -1.46
C THR A 74 -4.46 -7.13 -2.78
N LYS A 75 -3.96 -7.71 -3.89
CA LYS A 75 -4.27 -7.23 -5.24
C LYS A 75 -4.45 -8.37 -6.21
N THR A 76 -5.35 -8.17 -7.19
CA THR A 76 -5.54 -9.08 -8.31
C THR A 76 -5.19 -8.44 -9.64
N GLY A 77 -4.40 -9.11 -10.45
CA GLY A 77 -4.16 -8.78 -11.86
C GLY A 77 -5.02 -9.62 -12.81
N ALA A 78 -6.15 -10.15 -12.33
CA ALA A 78 -7.06 -10.98 -13.11
C ALA A 78 -7.58 -10.25 -14.35
N LYS A 79 -7.75 -10.99 -15.43
CA LYS A 79 -8.23 -10.48 -16.72
C LYS A 79 -9.74 -10.70 -16.90
N ASP A 80 -10.32 -11.59 -16.11
CA ASP A 80 -11.73 -11.91 -16.11
C ASP A 80 -12.24 -12.28 -14.71
N LYS A 81 -13.56 -12.48 -14.60
CA LYS A 81 -14.23 -12.79 -13.33
C LYS A 81 -13.82 -14.14 -12.73
N GLU A 82 -13.63 -15.14 -13.55
CA GLU A 82 -13.28 -16.49 -13.08
C GLU A 82 -11.86 -16.52 -12.52
N GLU A 83 -10.93 -15.83 -13.18
CA GLU A 83 -9.58 -15.66 -12.68
C GLU A 83 -9.57 -14.83 -11.36
N MET A 84 -10.41 -13.78 -11.28
CA MET A 84 -10.51 -12.96 -10.08
C MET A 84 -11.04 -13.75 -8.87
N LYS A 85 -12.02 -14.63 -9.05
CA LYS A 85 -12.50 -15.52 -7.99
C LYS A 85 -11.37 -16.42 -7.48
N ARG A 86 -10.69 -17.11 -8.40
CA ARG A 86 -9.54 -17.99 -8.04
C ARG A 86 -8.46 -17.20 -7.32
N HIS A 87 -8.16 -15.96 -7.76
CA HIS A 87 -7.17 -15.12 -7.12
C HIS A 87 -7.56 -14.79 -5.68
N LEU A 88 -8.82 -14.41 -5.42
CA LEU A 88 -9.26 -14.10 -4.06
C LEU A 88 -9.25 -15.34 -3.17
N GLU A 89 -9.77 -16.48 -3.64
CA GLU A 89 -9.76 -17.75 -2.91
C GLU A 89 -8.33 -18.14 -2.51
N THR A 90 -7.40 -18.10 -3.47
CA THR A 90 -5.97 -18.39 -3.22
C THR A 90 -5.35 -17.39 -2.24
N SER A 91 -5.69 -16.10 -2.36
CA SER A 91 -5.18 -15.06 -1.45
C SER A 91 -5.65 -15.31 -0.01
N LEU A 92 -6.94 -15.62 0.18
CA LEU A 92 -7.49 -15.93 1.50
C LEU A 92 -6.86 -17.19 2.12
N GLU A 93 -6.67 -18.25 1.31
CA GLU A 93 -5.99 -19.47 1.74
C GLU A 93 -4.55 -19.19 2.18
N ASN A 94 -3.76 -18.48 1.35
CA ASN A 94 -2.38 -18.13 1.65
C ASN A 94 -2.25 -17.25 2.90
N LEU A 95 -3.11 -16.26 3.03
CA LEU A 95 -3.15 -15.33 4.16
C LEU A 95 -3.75 -15.96 5.44
N LYS A 96 -4.30 -17.18 5.34
CA LYS A 96 -4.98 -17.91 6.44
C LYS A 96 -6.06 -17.05 7.10
N THR A 97 -6.93 -16.46 6.30
CA THR A 97 -8.00 -15.56 6.75
C THR A 97 -9.23 -15.74 5.87
N ASP A 98 -10.39 -15.35 6.36
CA ASP A 98 -11.66 -15.35 5.62
C ASP A 98 -12.00 -13.99 4.98
N TYR A 99 -11.17 -12.96 5.24
CA TYR A 99 -11.35 -11.63 4.65
C TYR A 99 -10.04 -10.88 4.46
N VAL A 100 -10.05 -9.88 3.54
CA VAL A 100 -9.02 -8.86 3.41
C VAL A 100 -9.63 -7.47 3.64
N ASP A 101 -8.82 -6.56 4.18
CA ASP A 101 -9.28 -5.21 4.49
C ASP A 101 -9.38 -4.34 3.24
N ILE A 102 -8.47 -4.54 2.29
CA ILE A 102 -8.51 -3.89 0.97
C ILE A 102 -8.16 -4.92 -0.10
N TYR A 103 -9.03 -5.05 -1.11
CA TYR A 103 -8.76 -5.83 -2.33
C TYR A 103 -8.69 -4.89 -3.51
N GLN A 104 -7.58 -4.94 -4.26
CA GLN A 104 -7.26 -3.93 -5.26
C GLN A 104 -7.14 -4.52 -6.66
N PHE A 105 -7.64 -3.81 -7.68
CA PHE A 105 -7.22 -4.05 -9.06
C PHE A 105 -5.74 -3.69 -9.19
N HIS A 106 -4.91 -4.64 -9.63
CA HIS A 106 -3.46 -4.51 -9.68
C HIS A 106 -3.01 -3.96 -11.02
N LEU A 107 -2.24 -2.86 -11.01
CA LEU A 107 -1.70 -2.22 -12.23
C LEU A 107 -2.79 -1.96 -13.27
N ALA A 108 -3.94 -1.47 -12.81
CA ALA A 108 -5.12 -1.29 -13.64
C ALA A 108 -4.82 -0.46 -14.89
N PRO A 109 -5.14 -0.98 -16.09
CA PRO A 109 -4.91 -0.28 -17.34
C PRO A 109 -5.96 0.82 -17.61
N ARG A 110 -7.09 0.76 -16.90
CA ARG A 110 -8.26 1.64 -16.99
C ARG A 110 -9.03 1.69 -15.67
N CYS A 111 -9.95 2.59 -15.54
CA CYS A 111 -10.94 2.55 -14.47
C CYS A 111 -11.96 1.43 -14.74
N PHE A 112 -12.08 0.47 -13.81
CA PHE A 112 -13.15 -0.53 -13.85
C PHE A 112 -14.39 0.05 -13.16
N ALA A 113 -15.56 -0.06 -13.80
CA ALA A 113 -16.79 0.57 -13.34
C ALA A 113 -18.00 -0.33 -13.57
N PRO A 114 -19.09 -0.14 -12.83
CA PRO A 114 -20.33 -0.86 -13.10
C PRO A 114 -20.81 -0.66 -14.53
N GLY A 115 -21.18 -1.76 -15.20
CA GLY A 115 -21.68 -1.71 -16.56
C GLY A 115 -20.62 -1.51 -17.64
N ASP A 116 -19.33 -1.62 -17.32
CA ASP A 116 -18.22 -1.49 -18.29
C ASP A 116 -18.07 -2.68 -19.24
N GLY A 117 -18.96 -3.66 -19.14
CA GLY A 117 -18.99 -4.90 -19.92
C GLY A 117 -18.06 -6.01 -19.39
N SER A 118 -17.16 -5.73 -18.47
CA SER A 118 -16.30 -6.77 -17.85
C SER A 118 -16.98 -7.51 -16.70
N GLY A 119 -17.88 -6.84 -15.97
CA GLY A 119 -18.50 -7.33 -14.75
C GLY A 119 -17.53 -7.54 -13.59
N MET A 120 -16.30 -7.03 -13.70
CA MET A 120 -15.27 -7.24 -12.68
C MET A 120 -15.50 -6.35 -11.46
N TYR A 121 -16.00 -5.12 -11.66
CA TYR A 121 -16.33 -4.25 -10.54
C TYR A 121 -17.52 -4.79 -9.75
N GLU A 122 -18.56 -5.27 -10.43
CA GLU A 122 -19.72 -5.91 -9.81
C GLU A 122 -19.30 -7.15 -8.98
N LEU A 123 -18.34 -7.92 -9.45
CA LEU A 123 -17.79 -9.06 -8.71
C LEU A 123 -17.05 -8.61 -7.44
N MET A 124 -16.31 -7.50 -7.50
CA MET A 124 -15.72 -6.90 -6.29
C MET A 124 -16.77 -6.49 -5.25
N GLU A 125 -17.88 -5.89 -5.71
CA GLU A 125 -19.01 -5.55 -4.83
C GLU A 125 -19.68 -6.81 -4.25
N ASP A 126 -19.74 -7.91 -5.02
CA ASP A 126 -20.24 -9.20 -4.53
C ASP A 126 -19.34 -9.77 -3.42
N PHE A 127 -18.04 -9.73 -3.58
CA PHE A 127 -17.08 -10.13 -2.54
C PHE A 127 -17.22 -9.29 -1.27
N LYS A 128 -17.47 -7.99 -1.44
CA LYS A 128 -17.71 -7.07 -0.32
C LYS A 128 -19.00 -7.40 0.40
N ARG A 129 -20.10 -7.68 -0.31
CA ARG A 129 -21.38 -8.09 0.29
C ARG A 129 -21.26 -9.43 1.03
N GLN A 130 -20.42 -10.34 0.57
CA GLN A 130 -20.14 -11.62 1.22
C GLN A 130 -19.18 -11.49 2.43
N GLY A 131 -18.60 -10.30 2.67
CA GLY A 131 -17.70 -10.04 3.78
C GLY A 131 -16.25 -10.51 3.55
N MET A 132 -15.93 -11.06 2.36
CA MET A 132 -14.55 -11.47 2.00
C MET A 132 -13.64 -10.28 1.72
N VAL A 133 -14.19 -9.15 1.32
CA VAL A 133 -13.48 -7.90 1.04
C VAL A 133 -14.17 -6.77 1.80
N ARG A 134 -13.41 -6.00 2.57
CA ARG A 134 -13.98 -4.87 3.30
C ARG A 134 -14.03 -3.60 2.46
N ASN A 135 -12.98 -3.34 1.69
CA ASN A 135 -12.85 -2.14 0.86
C ASN A 135 -12.31 -2.50 -0.53
N ILE A 136 -12.85 -1.85 -1.56
CA ILE A 136 -12.38 -1.99 -2.94
C ILE A 136 -11.37 -0.88 -3.20
N GLY A 137 -10.17 -1.26 -3.65
CA GLY A 137 -9.11 -0.34 -4.03
C GLY A 137 -8.66 -0.52 -5.48
N ILE A 138 -7.79 0.37 -5.93
CA ILE A 138 -7.19 0.29 -7.25
C ILE A 138 -5.73 0.74 -7.20
N THR A 139 -4.87 0.08 -7.99
CA THR A 139 -3.49 0.50 -8.19
C THR A 139 -3.23 0.73 -9.67
N CYS A 140 -2.52 1.79 -10.00
CA CYS A 140 -2.10 2.05 -11.38
C CYS A 140 -0.79 2.85 -11.39
N HIS A 141 -0.18 2.95 -12.58
CA HIS A 141 1.04 3.73 -12.82
C HIS A 141 0.84 4.84 -13.85
N LYS A 142 -0.36 4.92 -14.43
CA LYS A 142 -0.71 5.95 -15.40
C LYS A 142 -1.52 7.03 -14.69
N ILE A 143 -0.98 8.23 -14.60
CA ILE A 143 -1.59 9.33 -13.85
C ILE A 143 -2.99 9.68 -14.36
N GLY A 144 -3.24 9.65 -15.68
CA GLY A 144 -4.58 9.91 -16.23
C GLY A 144 -5.60 8.87 -15.82
N VAL A 145 -5.21 7.58 -15.72
CA VAL A 145 -6.09 6.51 -15.19
C VAL A 145 -6.35 6.72 -13.71
N ALA A 146 -5.33 7.14 -12.95
CA ALA A 146 -5.49 7.42 -11.53
C ALA A 146 -6.49 8.57 -11.30
N GLU A 147 -6.36 9.66 -12.03
CA GLU A 147 -7.29 10.81 -11.98
C GLU A 147 -8.73 10.37 -12.30
N GLU A 148 -8.94 9.60 -13.37
CA GLU A 148 -10.24 9.04 -13.74
C GLU A 148 -10.84 8.18 -12.61
N CYS A 149 -10.01 7.30 -12.00
CA CYS A 149 -10.46 6.45 -10.89
C CYS A 149 -10.84 7.25 -9.65
N VAL A 150 -10.10 8.32 -9.34
CA VAL A 150 -10.44 9.21 -8.22
C VAL A 150 -11.74 9.97 -8.52
N GLU A 151 -11.91 10.46 -9.74
CA GLU A 151 -13.12 11.18 -10.17
C GLU A 151 -14.36 10.30 -10.16
N SER A 152 -14.23 9.00 -10.44
CA SER A 152 -15.34 8.05 -10.44
C SER A 152 -16.01 7.89 -9.07
N GLY A 153 -15.27 8.11 -7.96
CA GLY A 153 -15.77 7.90 -6.59
C GLY A 153 -16.00 6.43 -6.20
N LEU A 154 -15.68 5.49 -7.09
CA LEU A 154 -15.97 4.06 -6.91
C LEU A 154 -15.05 3.36 -5.89
N TYR A 155 -13.83 3.84 -5.73
CA TYR A 155 -12.80 3.17 -4.92
C TYR A 155 -12.64 3.82 -3.55
N ALA A 156 -12.31 3.00 -2.55
CA ALA A 156 -11.99 3.47 -1.21
C ALA A 156 -10.52 3.88 -1.08
N THR A 157 -9.64 3.30 -1.92
CA THR A 157 -8.22 3.61 -1.93
C THR A 157 -7.65 3.71 -3.34
N MET A 158 -6.71 4.65 -3.52
CA MET A 158 -5.81 4.75 -4.65
C MET A 158 -4.40 4.39 -4.22
N GLN A 159 -3.76 3.42 -4.87
CA GLN A 159 -2.34 3.14 -4.68
C GLN A 159 -1.55 3.58 -5.91
N PHE A 160 -0.63 4.53 -5.74
CA PHE A 160 0.12 5.16 -6.82
C PHE A 160 1.58 5.41 -6.40
N PRO A 161 2.55 5.42 -7.33
CA PRO A 161 3.92 5.83 -7.03
C PRO A 161 3.96 7.26 -6.48
N PHE A 162 4.55 7.44 -5.28
CA PHE A 162 4.68 8.76 -4.68
C PHE A 162 5.89 8.84 -3.77
N SER A 163 6.77 9.80 -4.04
CA SER A 163 7.98 10.08 -3.29
C SER A 163 8.31 11.57 -3.36
N TYR A 164 9.39 12.01 -2.75
CA TYR A 164 9.80 13.41 -2.90
C TYR A 164 10.33 13.79 -4.30
N LEU A 165 10.53 12.80 -5.19
CA LEU A 165 10.81 13.02 -6.62
C LEU A 165 9.54 13.22 -7.45
N SER A 166 8.34 13.02 -6.87
CA SER A 166 7.07 13.20 -7.57
C SER A 166 6.81 14.66 -7.93
N GLY A 167 6.25 14.86 -9.12
CA GLY A 167 5.92 16.17 -9.65
C GLY A 167 4.61 16.75 -9.10
N GLU A 168 4.21 17.89 -9.65
CA GLU A 168 2.99 18.59 -9.20
C GLU A 168 1.71 17.83 -9.52
N ARG A 169 1.71 17.01 -10.58
CA ARG A 169 0.53 16.23 -10.98
C ARG A 169 0.23 15.10 -9.99
N GLU A 170 1.28 14.42 -9.45
CA GLU A 170 1.14 13.42 -8.40
C GLU A 170 0.71 14.05 -7.07
N LYS A 171 1.24 15.22 -6.72
CA LYS A 171 0.78 15.98 -5.54
C LYS A 171 -0.68 16.39 -5.66
N LYS A 172 -1.11 16.81 -6.87
CA LYS A 172 -2.52 17.09 -7.15
C LYS A 172 -3.38 15.83 -6.99
N LEU A 173 -2.93 14.67 -7.44
CA LEU A 173 -3.65 13.40 -7.25
C LEU A 173 -3.86 13.10 -5.76
N VAL A 174 -2.84 13.31 -4.91
CA VAL A 174 -2.96 13.17 -3.45
C VAL A 174 -4.03 14.11 -2.89
N ALA A 175 -4.06 15.37 -3.33
CA ALA A 175 -5.07 16.35 -2.93
C ALA A 175 -6.49 15.94 -3.38
N MET A 176 -6.63 15.48 -4.62
CA MET A 176 -7.91 14.97 -5.16
C MET A 176 -8.43 13.78 -4.34
N CYS A 177 -7.56 12.85 -3.93
CA CYS A 177 -7.93 11.75 -3.04
C CYS A 177 -8.43 12.27 -1.69
N LYS A 178 -7.74 13.23 -1.10
CA LYS A 178 -8.15 13.85 0.17
C LYS A 178 -9.51 14.50 0.09
N GLU A 179 -9.78 15.29 -0.96
CA GLU A 179 -11.06 15.97 -1.18
C GLU A 179 -12.24 14.99 -1.32
N ARG A 180 -11.99 13.75 -1.75
CA ARG A 180 -13.01 12.71 -1.93
C ARG A 180 -13.05 11.67 -0.82
N ASP A 181 -12.35 11.91 0.27
CA ASP A 181 -12.21 10.95 1.38
C ASP A 181 -11.77 9.56 0.91
N MET A 182 -10.84 9.54 -0.05
CA MET A 182 -10.22 8.36 -0.62
C MET A 182 -8.83 8.18 -0.04
N GLY A 183 -8.52 7.01 0.55
CA GLY A 183 -7.21 6.73 1.09
C GLY A 183 -6.14 6.69 -0.02
N PHE A 184 -5.00 7.34 0.21
CA PHE A 184 -3.87 7.29 -0.71
C PHE A 184 -2.75 6.41 -0.16
N ILE A 185 -2.40 5.35 -0.89
CA ILE A 185 -1.30 4.44 -0.54
C ILE A 185 -0.12 4.76 -1.45
N ALA A 186 0.96 5.25 -0.85
CA ALA A 186 2.18 5.61 -1.57
C ALA A 186 3.06 4.37 -1.77
N MET A 187 3.05 3.81 -2.97
CA MET A 187 4.03 2.80 -3.36
C MET A 187 5.29 3.45 -3.94
N LYS A 188 6.41 2.73 -3.91
CA LYS A 188 7.71 3.20 -4.42
C LYS A 188 8.15 4.52 -3.76
N ALA A 189 7.88 4.70 -2.47
CA ALA A 189 8.22 5.93 -1.76
C ALA A 189 9.74 6.19 -1.65
N LEU A 190 10.57 5.18 -1.96
CA LEU A 190 12.02 5.32 -2.23
C LEU A 190 12.34 5.36 -3.74
N ALA A 191 11.40 5.70 -4.61
CA ALA A 191 11.59 5.80 -6.06
C ALA A 191 12.29 4.57 -6.70
N GLY A 192 11.95 3.36 -6.21
CA GLY A 192 12.56 2.13 -6.71
C GLY A 192 14.03 1.91 -6.27
N GLY A 193 14.50 2.62 -5.26
CA GLY A 193 15.86 2.56 -4.72
C GLY A 193 16.76 3.72 -5.15
N LEU A 194 16.24 4.68 -5.92
CA LEU A 194 16.97 5.92 -6.24
C LEU A 194 17.15 6.81 -5.02
N ILE A 195 16.18 6.82 -4.11
CA ILE A 195 16.24 7.53 -2.83
C ILE A 195 16.94 6.65 -1.80
N SER A 196 18.08 7.09 -1.30
CA SER A 196 18.87 6.40 -0.28
C SER A 196 18.64 6.93 1.13
N ASN A 197 18.23 8.20 1.29
CA ASN A 197 17.99 8.80 2.60
C ASN A 197 16.57 8.51 3.09
N PHE A 198 16.43 7.48 3.94
CA PHE A 198 15.13 7.06 4.48
C PHE A 198 14.48 8.13 5.40
N LYS A 199 15.28 8.91 6.14
CA LYS A 199 14.75 9.98 7.00
C LYS A 199 14.13 11.11 6.16
N ALA A 200 14.77 11.49 5.06
CA ALA A 200 14.23 12.48 4.14
C ALA A 200 12.93 11.98 3.46
N ALA A 201 12.89 10.70 3.06
CA ALA A 201 11.69 10.10 2.50
C ALA A 201 10.53 10.08 3.51
N TYR A 202 10.81 9.70 4.76
CA TYR A 202 9.82 9.68 5.83
C TYR A 202 9.29 11.09 6.12
N ALA A 203 10.19 12.07 6.35
CA ALA A 203 9.84 13.47 6.62
C ALA A 203 9.05 14.12 5.47
N PHE A 204 9.29 13.71 4.22
CA PHE A 204 8.49 14.15 3.09
C PHE A 204 7.06 13.61 3.16
N ILE A 205 6.89 12.31 3.37
CA ILE A 205 5.56 11.67 3.43
C ILE A 205 4.74 12.20 4.61
N GLU A 206 5.39 12.46 5.74
CA GLU A 206 4.72 12.96 6.95
C GLU A 206 4.04 14.33 6.76
N GLN A 207 4.37 15.07 5.70
CA GLN A 207 3.68 16.33 5.38
C GLN A 207 2.23 16.12 4.91
N PHE A 208 1.86 14.89 4.54
CA PHE A 208 0.55 14.54 3.99
C PHE A 208 -0.23 13.69 4.99
N ASP A 209 -1.36 14.20 5.46
CA ASP A 209 -2.19 13.54 6.49
C ASP A 209 -3.12 12.44 5.95
N ASN A 210 -3.16 12.25 4.64
CA ASN A 210 -3.97 11.25 3.94
C ASN A 210 -3.13 10.23 3.15
N VAL A 211 -1.79 10.23 3.32
CA VAL A 211 -0.87 9.35 2.58
C VAL A 211 -0.30 8.29 3.51
N LEU A 212 -0.50 7.02 3.17
CA LEU A 212 0.09 5.86 3.82
C LEU A 212 1.24 5.32 2.98
N PRO A 213 2.50 5.45 3.39
CA PRO A 213 3.62 4.84 2.67
C PRO A 213 3.67 3.33 2.95
N ILE A 214 3.93 2.55 1.91
CA ILE A 214 4.26 1.12 2.04
C ILE A 214 5.75 0.93 1.72
N TRP A 215 6.56 0.73 2.75
CA TRP A 215 8.00 0.57 2.61
C TRP A 215 8.35 -0.87 2.23
N GLY A 216 9.10 -1.04 1.14
CA GLY A 216 9.61 -2.35 0.75
C GLY A 216 10.69 -2.81 1.72
N ILE A 217 10.47 -3.91 2.45
CA ILE A 217 11.36 -4.42 3.49
C ILE A 217 11.66 -5.89 3.22
N GLN A 218 12.93 -6.27 3.25
CA GLN A 218 13.41 -7.65 3.12
C GLN A 218 14.56 -8.00 4.08
N ARG A 219 15.10 -6.98 4.80
CA ARG A 219 16.19 -7.14 5.76
C ARG A 219 15.80 -6.49 7.08
N GLU A 220 16.35 -7.01 8.17
CA GLU A 220 16.07 -6.50 9.50
C GLU A 220 16.59 -5.06 9.67
N GLU A 221 17.74 -4.73 9.08
CA GLU A 221 18.31 -3.38 9.12
C GLU A 221 17.38 -2.35 8.46
N GLU A 222 16.74 -2.71 7.34
CA GLU A 222 15.74 -1.87 6.69
C GLU A 222 14.52 -1.65 7.58
N LEU A 223 14.03 -2.72 8.23
CA LEU A 223 12.92 -2.62 9.18
C LEU A 223 13.27 -1.68 10.33
N MET A 224 14.43 -1.85 10.95
CA MET A 224 14.86 -1.03 12.10
C MET A 224 14.96 0.46 11.74
N GLN A 225 15.35 0.80 10.51
CA GLN A 225 15.35 2.19 10.03
C GLN A 225 13.93 2.79 10.06
N TRP A 226 12.92 2.06 9.57
CA TRP A 226 11.54 2.54 9.56
C TRP A 226 10.93 2.59 10.96
N LEU A 227 11.23 1.61 11.82
CA LEU A 227 10.77 1.61 13.21
C LEU A 227 11.40 2.78 13.98
N SER A 228 12.68 3.09 13.77
CA SER A 228 13.32 4.25 14.41
C SER A 228 12.65 5.58 14.04
N CYS A 229 12.12 5.72 12.83
CA CYS A 229 11.34 6.90 12.43
C CYS A 229 9.97 6.98 13.13
N MET A 230 9.43 5.85 13.60
CA MET A 230 8.20 5.87 14.40
C MET A 230 8.45 6.30 15.85
N GLU A 231 9.60 5.95 16.41
CA GLU A 231 10.00 6.32 17.76
C GLU A 231 10.45 7.78 17.83
N ASP A 232 11.32 8.17 16.89
CA ASP A 232 11.84 9.53 16.75
C ASP A 232 11.57 10.03 15.33
N THR A 233 10.41 10.67 15.16
CA THR A 233 9.97 11.16 13.86
C THR A 233 10.93 12.23 13.35
N PRO A 234 11.54 12.04 12.16
CA PRO A 234 12.49 13.00 11.60
C PRO A 234 11.85 14.39 11.44
N ALA A 235 12.37 15.36 12.17
CA ALA A 235 11.87 16.72 12.06
C ALA A 235 12.17 17.28 10.65
N LYS A 236 11.18 17.96 10.07
CA LYS A 236 11.39 18.73 8.85
C LYS A 236 12.36 19.87 9.17
N ASN A 237 13.60 19.78 8.71
CA ASN A 237 14.67 20.74 8.92
C ASN A 237 15.36 21.10 7.60
N GLU A 238 16.23 22.11 7.64
CA GLU A 238 16.97 22.58 6.47
C GLU A 238 17.90 21.52 5.87
N GLU A 239 18.46 20.64 6.70
CA GLU A 239 19.32 19.52 6.25
C GLU A 239 18.54 18.55 5.37
N LEU A 240 17.39 18.03 5.83
CA LEU A 240 16.56 17.11 5.05
C LEU A 240 15.96 17.78 3.81
N ALA A 241 15.61 19.07 3.91
CA ALA A 241 15.18 19.86 2.75
C ALA A 241 16.29 19.99 1.70
N GLY A 242 17.52 20.24 2.14
CA GLY A 242 18.71 20.32 1.28
C GLY A 242 19.00 18.99 0.56
N ILE A 243 18.85 17.85 1.27
CA ILE A 243 19.01 16.51 0.67
C ILE A 243 17.96 16.29 -0.43
N ILE A 244 16.68 16.57 -0.14
CA ILE A 244 15.59 16.43 -1.11
C ILE A 244 15.84 17.28 -2.36
N GLU A 245 16.33 18.49 -2.17
CA GLU A 245 16.62 19.40 -3.27
C GLU A 245 17.83 18.97 -4.12
N ALA A 246 18.87 18.40 -3.47
CA ALA A 246 20.02 17.83 -4.14
C ALA A 246 19.62 16.60 -4.99
N ASP A 247 18.89 15.65 -4.40
CA ASP A 247 18.42 14.45 -5.09
C ASP A 247 17.52 14.80 -6.28
N ARG A 248 16.63 15.77 -6.13
CA ARG A 248 15.79 16.26 -7.25
C ARG A 248 16.60 16.80 -8.41
N ARG A 249 17.69 17.53 -8.14
CA ARG A 249 18.56 18.08 -9.19
C ARG A 249 19.41 17.02 -9.90
N GLU A 250 19.74 15.93 -9.19
CA GLU A 250 20.58 14.87 -9.72
C GLU A 250 19.79 13.81 -10.48
N LEU A 251 18.52 13.60 -10.11
CA LEU A 251 17.69 12.50 -10.59
C LEU A 251 16.56 12.93 -11.54
N ASP A 252 16.39 14.26 -11.81
CA ASP A 252 15.55 14.83 -12.87
C ASP A 252 16.28 14.78 -14.23
#